data_505d911bbaf09778ac13c6e0f67de76f
#
_entry.id   505d911bbaf09778ac13c6e0f67de76f
#
_cell.length_a   1.000
_cell.length_b   1.000
_cell.length_c   1.000
_cell.angle_alpha   90.00
_cell.angle_beta   90.00
_cell.angle_gamma   90.00
#
_symmetry.space_group_name_H-M   'P 1'
#
loop_
_entity.id
_entity.type
_entity.pdbx_description
1 polymer ?
#
loop_
_entity_poly.entity_id
_entity_poly.type
_entity_poly.pdbx_seq_one_letter_code
_entity_poly.pdbx_strand_id
1 'polypeptide(L)' 'MAMPQRDDTRGAIKRLDALLEYAVMHGDEEETERIREELHRLTDEV' A
#
# COMPACT_ATOMS: atom_id res chain seq x y z
N MET A 1 -6.97 -11.63 23.14
CA MET A 1 -6.48 -10.81 22.71
C MET A 1 -6.51 -10.47 21.33
N ALA A 2 -6.89 -9.46 20.96
CA ALA A 2 -7.11 -9.08 19.61
C ALA A 2 -5.83 -9.10 18.82
N MET A 3 -5.96 -9.17 17.58
CA MET A 3 -4.82 -9.07 16.76
C MET A 3 -4.88 -7.81 16.00
N PRO A 4 -4.34 -6.77 16.47
CA PRO A 4 -4.39 -5.48 15.80
C PRO A 4 -3.63 -5.46 14.50
N GLN A 5 -2.87 -6.48 14.25
CA GLN A 5 -2.10 -6.47 13.04
C GLN A 5 -2.94 -6.32 11.81
N ARG A 6 -4.10 -6.98 11.80
CA ARG A 6 -4.96 -6.89 10.65
C ARG A 6 -5.39 -5.48 10.37
N ASP A 7 -5.75 -4.78 11.42
CA ASP A 7 -6.19 -3.41 11.25
C ASP A 7 -5.05 -2.55 10.75
N ASP A 8 -3.86 -2.80 11.27
CA ASP A 8 -2.70 -2.03 10.85
C ASP A 8 -2.42 -2.27 9.38
N THR A 9 -2.50 -3.52 8.97
CA THR A 9 -2.23 -3.84 7.58
C THR A 9 -3.27 -3.20 6.67
N ARG A 10 -4.51 -3.25 7.08
CA ARG A 10 -5.55 -2.66 6.28
C ARG A 10 -5.34 -1.17 6.14
N GLY A 11 -5.00 -0.52 7.23
CA GLY A 11 -4.74 0.89 7.19
C GLY A 11 -3.58 1.23 6.27
N ALA A 12 -2.57 0.40 6.31
CA ALA A 12 -1.41 0.62 5.46
C ALA A 12 -1.78 0.44 4.01
N ILE A 13 -2.57 -0.58 3.71
CA ILE A 13 -2.97 -0.83 2.34
C ILE A 13 -3.80 0.33 1.82
N LYS A 14 -4.69 0.82 2.64
CA LYS A 14 -5.52 1.93 2.24
C LYS A 14 -4.67 3.16 1.96
N ARG A 15 -3.71 3.40 2.81
CA ARG A 15 -2.85 4.55 2.63
C ARG A 15 -2.04 4.42 1.36
N LEU A 16 -1.47 3.24 1.16
CA LEU A 16 -0.66 3.03 -0.02
C LEU A 16 -1.49 3.13 -1.28
N ASP A 17 -2.72 2.68 -1.19
CA ASP A 17 -3.61 2.76 -2.33
C ASP A 17 -3.85 4.22 -2.72
N ALA A 18 -4.07 5.05 -1.72
CA ALA A 18 -4.29 6.46 -1.99
C ALA A 18 -3.03 7.09 -2.57
N LEU A 19 -1.89 6.73 -2.03
CA LEU A 19 -0.64 7.26 -2.53
C LEU A 19 -0.40 6.79 -3.95
N LEU A 20 -0.78 5.58 -4.24
CA LEU A 20 -0.60 5.04 -5.57
C LEU A 20 -1.41 5.86 -6.57
N GLU A 21 -2.63 6.14 -6.23
CA GLU A 21 -3.47 6.93 -7.08
C GLU A 21 -2.86 8.30 -7.32
N TYR A 22 -2.34 8.86 -6.26
CA TYR A 22 -1.74 10.17 -6.37
C TYR A 22 -0.53 10.13 -7.30
N ALA A 23 0.31 9.12 -7.13
CA ALA A 23 1.50 9.00 -7.95
C ALA A 23 1.13 8.79 -9.42
N VAL A 24 0.10 7.99 -9.66
CA VAL A 24 -0.32 7.74 -11.02
C VAL A 24 -0.83 9.02 -11.66
N MET A 25 -1.58 9.77 -10.90
CA MET A 25 -2.14 11.00 -11.43
C MET A 25 -1.06 12.01 -11.76
N HIS A 26 0.00 11.98 -10.98
CA HIS A 26 1.09 12.91 -11.21
C HIS A 26 2.10 12.38 -12.21
N GLY A 27 1.90 11.18 -12.66
CA GLY A 27 2.82 10.61 -13.61
C GLY A 27 4.16 10.23 -13.00
N ASP A 28 4.17 9.93 -11.73
CA ASP A 28 5.38 9.57 -11.03
C ASP A 28 5.56 8.07 -11.12
N GLU A 29 6.22 7.63 -12.14
CA GLU A 29 6.40 6.20 -12.35
C GLU A 29 7.22 5.53 -11.26
N GLU A 30 8.26 6.19 -10.84
CA GLU A 30 9.12 5.63 -9.81
C GLU A 30 8.34 5.39 -8.53
N GLU A 31 7.60 6.39 -8.14
CA GLU A 31 6.83 6.27 -6.91
C GLU A 31 5.74 5.21 -7.09
N THR A 32 5.15 5.17 -8.25
CA THR A 32 4.11 4.20 -8.51
C THR A 32 4.63 2.80 -8.35
N GLU A 33 5.82 2.54 -8.88
CA GLU A 33 6.40 1.22 -8.77
C GLU A 33 6.73 0.87 -7.33
N ARG A 34 7.25 1.83 -6.62
CA ARG A 34 7.60 1.61 -5.25
C ARG A 34 6.38 1.26 -4.41
N ILE A 35 5.31 2.01 -4.59
CA ILE A 35 4.11 1.77 -3.83
C ILE A 35 3.50 0.43 -4.19
N ARG A 36 3.57 0.08 -5.46
CA ARG A 36 3.05 -1.20 -5.89
C ARG A 36 3.81 -2.35 -5.24
N GLU A 37 5.10 -2.21 -5.15
CA GLU A 37 5.91 -3.24 -4.53
C GLU A 37 5.53 -3.38 -3.07
N GLU A 38 5.34 -2.27 -2.41
CA GLU A 38 4.97 -2.31 -1.03
C GLU A 38 3.61 -2.97 -0.85
N LEU A 39 2.68 -2.63 -1.70
CA LEU A 39 1.36 -3.24 -1.64
C LEU A 39 1.45 -4.74 -1.87
N HIS A 40 2.29 -5.14 -2.80
CA HIS A 40 2.49 -6.55 -3.08
C HIS A 40 3.00 -7.27 -1.86
N ARG A 41 3.93 -6.65 -1.18
CA ARG A 41 4.49 -7.25 -0.01
C ARG A 41 3.44 -7.47 1.05
N LEU A 42 2.61 -6.48 1.27
CA LEU A 42 1.59 -6.57 2.31
C LEU A 42 0.56 -7.63 1.98
N THR A 43 0.19 -7.73 0.74
CA THR A 43 -0.84 -8.70 0.38
C THR A 43 -0.26 -10.09 0.20
N ASP A 44 1.02 -10.17 -0.10
CA ASP A 44 1.64 -11.47 -0.32
C ASP A 44 1.95 -12.18 0.96
N GLU A 45 1.88 -11.48 2.03
CA GLU A 45 2.20 -12.07 3.29
C GLU A 45 1.18 -12.97 3.80
N VAL A 46 0.29 -13.40 3.17
CA VAL A 46 -0.74 -14.26 3.69
C VAL A 46 -0.26 -15.70 3.88
#